data_ebd4ec7af1048a6a210378b816f28e2e
#
_entry.id   ebd4ec7af1048a6a210378b816f28e2e
#
_cell.length_a   1.000
_cell.length_b   1.000
_cell.length_c   1.000
_cell.angle_alpha   90.00
_cell.angle_beta   90.00
_cell.angle_gamma   90.00
#
_symmetry.space_group_name_H-M   'P 1'
#
loop_
_entity.id
_entity.type
_entity.pdbx_description
1 polymer ?
#
loop_
_entity_poly.entity_id
_entity_poly.type
_entity_poly.pdbx_seq_one_letter_code
_entity_poly.pdbx_strand_id
1 'polypeptide(L)'
;NQTAKLGILGNKSVMDIPYSEMSMTEKTLETFSDPSQPLANVLQNNPSIRSSTSSPMYTDFSMRGINMNGNHMMLNGIPSLFYQFNGPPNHIIERMDITSGPNAGVNGVSMSNNGTNGGATPAPGTINVVTKKAGSTPVLNYTQTFSGRSSFGEFIDVSRRTGANGEWGVRVMGEYMDGDLALRHAEKEEKNIFINLDRKGETSVTNIFAGSFDLRVNKGQRWFTYGGRSD
;
A
#
# COMPACT_ATOMS: atom_id res chain seq x y z
N ASN A 1 24.04 -9.37 3.87
CA ASN A 1 23.14 -9.52 5.05
C ASN A 1 21.97 -8.55 4.88
N GLN A 2 20.78 -9.08 4.66
CA GLN A 2 19.57 -8.26 4.69
C GLN A 2 19.25 -7.89 6.14
N THR A 3 19.06 -6.62 6.40
CA THR A 3 18.61 -6.12 7.71
C THR A 3 17.17 -5.69 7.62
N ALA A 4 16.38 -6.08 8.60
CA ALA A 4 14.99 -5.66 8.75
C ALA A 4 14.87 -4.51 9.75
N LYS A 5 13.98 -3.57 9.46
CA LYS A 5 13.63 -2.49 10.38
C LYS A 5 12.43 -2.90 11.22
N LEU A 6 12.66 -3.18 12.49
CA LEU A 6 11.67 -3.71 13.42
C LEU A 6 11.09 -2.66 14.38
N GLY A 7 10.81 -1.46 13.91
CA GLY A 7 10.26 -0.41 14.74
C GLY A 7 11.14 -0.14 15.97
N ILE A 8 10.61 -0.35 17.18
CA ILE A 8 11.34 -0.12 18.45
C ILE A 8 12.52 -1.06 18.67
N LEU A 9 12.58 -2.19 17.98
CA LEU A 9 13.69 -3.16 18.10
C LEU A 9 14.90 -2.82 17.23
N GLY A 10 14.82 -1.72 16.46
CA GLY A 10 15.90 -1.26 15.58
C GLY A 10 16.16 -2.14 14.36
N ASN A 11 17.37 -2.05 13.82
CA ASN A 11 17.79 -2.84 12.66
C ASN A 11 18.44 -4.13 13.15
N LYS A 12 17.88 -5.27 12.75
CA LYS A 12 18.45 -6.58 13.04
C LYS A 12 18.63 -7.39 11.76
N SER A 13 19.52 -8.36 11.78
CA SER A 13 19.60 -9.35 10.70
C SER A 13 18.29 -10.12 10.62
N VAL A 14 17.81 -10.37 9.38
CA VAL A 14 16.59 -11.15 9.16
C VAL A 14 16.65 -12.53 9.83
N MET A 15 17.85 -13.09 9.98
CA MET A 15 18.07 -14.39 10.64
C MET A 15 17.91 -14.35 12.16
N ASP A 16 17.99 -13.17 12.75
CA ASP A 16 17.92 -12.98 14.21
C ASP A 16 16.51 -12.56 14.68
N ILE A 17 15.54 -12.58 13.76
CA ILE A 17 14.18 -12.16 14.04
C ILE A 17 13.28 -13.38 14.21
N PRO A 18 12.48 -13.43 15.30
CA PRO A 18 11.55 -14.54 15.53
C PRO A 18 10.30 -14.52 14.64
N TYR A 19 10.23 -13.58 13.69
CA TYR A 19 9.09 -13.40 12.79
C TYR A 19 9.51 -13.61 11.34
N SER A 20 8.59 -14.13 10.54
CA SER A 20 8.79 -14.17 9.09
C SER A 20 8.55 -12.79 8.50
N GLU A 21 9.56 -12.22 7.91
CA GLU A 21 9.51 -10.92 7.23
C GLU A 21 9.84 -11.08 5.74
N MET A 22 9.09 -10.37 4.91
CA MET A 22 9.33 -10.27 3.48
C MET A 22 9.22 -8.81 3.07
N SER A 23 10.21 -8.31 2.36
CA SER A 23 10.16 -6.97 1.76
C SER A 23 9.95 -7.08 0.25
N MET A 24 8.93 -6.38 -0.26
CA MET A 24 8.66 -6.23 -1.68
C MET A 24 9.13 -4.84 -2.12
N THR A 25 10.09 -4.80 -3.04
CA THR A 25 10.67 -3.55 -3.54
C THR A 25 9.82 -2.95 -4.67
N GLU A 26 10.07 -1.67 -4.98
CA GLU A 26 9.48 -0.98 -6.13
C GLU A 26 9.54 -1.80 -7.42
N LYS A 27 10.70 -2.38 -7.73
CA LYS A 27 10.86 -3.23 -8.92
C LYS A 27 9.94 -4.45 -8.92
N THR A 28 9.70 -5.06 -7.76
CA THR A 28 8.73 -6.16 -7.63
C THR A 28 7.32 -5.65 -7.89
N LEU A 29 6.99 -4.48 -7.32
CA LEU A 29 5.69 -3.85 -7.52
C LEU A 29 5.45 -3.52 -9.00
N GLU A 30 6.42 -2.91 -9.68
CA GLU A 30 6.32 -2.58 -11.10
C GLU A 30 6.17 -3.83 -11.99
N THR A 31 6.87 -4.92 -11.65
CA THR A 31 6.83 -6.15 -12.43
C THR A 31 5.48 -6.88 -12.31
N PHE A 32 4.86 -6.84 -11.14
CA PHE A 32 3.67 -7.64 -10.84
C PHE A 32 2.40 -6.79 -10.67
N SER A 33 2.49 -5.46 -10.72
CA SER A 33 1.31 -4.60 -10.67
C SER A 33 0.74 -4.38 -12.04
N ASP A 34 -0.57 -4.58 -12.15
CA ASP A 34 -1.38 -4.10 -13.26
C ASP A 34 -2.11 -2.84 -12.75
N PRO A 35 -2.01 -1.70 -13.43
CA PRO A 35 -2.69 -0.46 -13.02
C PRO A 35 -4.20 -0.62 -12.87
N SER A 36 -4.78 -1.58 -13.59
CA SER A 36 -6.21 -1.90 -13.51
C SER A 36 -6.59 -2.81 -12.34
N GLN A 37 -5.61 -3.34 -11.60
CA GLN A 37 -5.81 -4.31 -10.53
C GLN A 37 -5.48 -3.73 -9.16
N PRO A 38 -6.17 -4.17 -8.10
CA PRO A 38 -5.88 -3.71 -6.75
C PRO A 38 -4.51 -4.20 -6.25
N LEU A 39 -3.94 -3.46 -5.31
CA LEU A 39 -2.68 -3.80 -4.64
C LEU A 39 -2.66 -5.22 -4.06
N ALA A 40 -3.83 -5.76 -3.67
CA ALA A 40 -3.96 -7.13 -3.18
C ALA A 40 -3.39 -8.18 -4.13
N ASN A 41 -3.41 -7.94 -5.44
CA ASN A 41 -2.86 -8.89 -6.41
C ASN A 41 -1.33 -8.96 -6.35
N VAL A 42 -0.66 -7.85 -6.07
CA VAL A 42 0.79 -7.82 -5.87
C VAL A 42 1.18 -8.56 -4.59
N LEU A 43 0.38 -8.41 -3.54
CA LEU A 43 0.61 -9.08 -2.25
C LEU A 43 0.60 -10.61 -2.34
N GLN A 44 -0.08 -11.19 -3.34
CA GLN A 44 -0.11 -12.64 -3.55
C GLN A 44 1.25 -13.26 -3.91
N ASN A 45 2.26 -12.46 -4.22
CA ASN A 45 3.64 -12.93 -4.34
C ASN A 45 4.21 -13.41 -2.99
N ASN A 46 3.60 -13.04 -1.88
CA ASN A 46 3.89 -13.65 -0.59
C ASN A 46 3.10 -14.96 -0.45
N PRO A 47 3.75 -16.11 -0.15
CA PRO A 47 3.07 -17.40 -0.08
C PRO A 47 2.02 -17.50 1.04
N SER A 48 2.09 -16.61 2.05
CA SER A 48 1.12 -16.54 3.13
C SER A 48 -0.13 -15.73 2.80
N ILE A 49 -0.14 -15.04 1.65
CA ILE A 49 -1.21 -14.13 1.24
C ILE A 49 -1.98 -14.72 0.07
N ARG A 50 -3.30 -14.60 0.12
CA ARG A 50 -4.23 -14.97 -0.95
C ARG A 50 -5.21 -13.84 -1.17
N SER A 51 -5.65 -13.64 -2.41
CA SER A 51 -6.79 -12.76 -2.68
C SER A 51 -8.03 -13.36 -2.02
N SER A 52 -8.76 -12.54 -1.28
CA SER A 52 -10.01 -12.96 -0.64
C SER A 52 -11.23 -12.65 -1.47
N THR A 53 -11.12 -11.74 -2.43
CA THR A 53 -12.19 -11.38 -3.36
C THR A 53 -11.71 -11.35 -4.79
N SER A 54 -12.61 -11.62 -5.72
CA SER A 54 -12.39 -11.40 -7.16
C SER A 54 -12.70 -9.97 -7.59
N SER A 55 -13.01 -9.08 -6.64
CA SER A 55 -13.35 -7.70 -6.95
C SER A 55 -12.09 -6.90 -7.31
N PRO A 56 -12.03 -6.31 -8.51
CA PRO A 56 -10.91 -5.45 -8.88
C PRO A 56 -10.94 -4.07 -8.19
N MET A 57 -11.94 -3.83 -7.32
CA MET A 57 -12.17 -2.54 -6.69
C MET A 57 -11.60 -2.44 -5.28
N TYR A 58 -11.42 -3.57 -4.61
CA TYR A 58 -11.13 -3.58 -3.17
C TYR A 58 -9.76 -4.17 -2.87
N THR A 59 -9.09 -3.59 -1.89
CA THR A 59 -7.86 -4.13 -1.33
C THR A 59 -8.20 -5.15 -0.25
N ASP A 60 -8.78 -6.28 -0.67
CA ASP A 60 -9.11 -7.39 0.23
C ASP A 60 -8.21 -8.59 -0.05
N PHE A 61 -7.64 -9.13 1.01
CA PHE A 61 -6.76 -10.30 0.94
C PHE A 61 -6.89 -11.11 2.23
N SER A 62 -6.37 -12.31 2.22
CA SER A 62 -6.23 -13.12 3.43
C SER A 62 -4.77 -13.43 3.70
N MET A 63 -4.37 -13.35 4.95
CA MET A 63 -3.06 -13.79 5.42
C MET A 63 -3.28 -14.90 6.44
N ARG A 64 -2.71 -16.09 6.16
CA ARG A 64 -2.89 -17.28 7.00
C ARG A 64 -4.37 -17.62 7.28
N GLY A 65 -5.24 -17.40 6.30
CA GLY A 65 -6.67 -17.67 6.39
C GLY A 65 -7.51 -16.61 7.12
N ILE A 66 -6.92 -15.53 7.60
CA ILE A 66 -7.62 -14.41 8.24
C ILE A 66 -7.77 -13.28 7.23
N ASN A 67 -8.99 -12.77 7.07
CA ASN A 67 -9.26 -11.68 6.16
C ASN A 67 -8.64 -10.37 6.64
N MET A 68 -7.97 -9.70 5.72
CA MET A 68 -7.34 -8.40 5.90
C MET A 68 -7.75 -7.46 4.77
N ASN A 69 -7.62 -6.18 5.02
CA ASN A 69 -7.94 -5.13 4.06
C ASN A 69 -7.09 -3.87 4.32
N GLY A 70 -7.42 -2.74 3.71
CA GLY A 70 -6.67 -1.50 3.88
C GLY A 70 -6.49 -1.03 5.32
N ASN A 71 -7.44 -1.33 6.22
CA ASN A 71 -7.31 -0.96 7.64
C ASN A 71 -6.13 -1.66 8.36
N HIS A 72 -5.66 -2.77 7.82
CA HIS A 72 -4.55 -3.54 8.37
C HIS A 72 -3.19 -3.11 7.79
N MET A 73 -3.18 -2.09 6.94
CA MET A 73 -1.97 -1.53 6.37
C MET A 73 -1.52 -0.32 7.19
N MET A 74 -0.21 -0.21 7.33
CA MET A 74 0.45 0.98 7.86
C MET A 74 1.07 1.76 6.71
N LEU A 75 1.10 3.07 6.82
CA LEU A 75 1.81 3.96 5.89
C LEU A 75 2.95 4.64 6.65
N ASN A 76 4.18 4.37 6.26
CA ASN A 76 5.39 4.87 6.95
C ASN A 76 5.37 4.61 8.47
N GLY A 77 4.85 3.47 8.89
CA GLY A 77 4.72 3.10 10.30
C GLY A 77 3.49 3.67 11.01
N ILE A 78 2.63 4.42 10.35
CA ILE A 78 1.41 4.99 10.92
C ILE A 78 0.22 4.10 10.54
N PRO A 79 -0.50 3.52 11.52
CA PRO A 79 -1.64 2.66 11.28
C PRO A 79 -2.92 3.46 10.96
N SER A 80 -3.90 2.76 10.39
CA SER A 80 -5.28 3.24 10.24
C SER A 80 -5.45 4.49 9.37
N LEU A 81 -4.57 4.71 8.41
CA LEU A 81 -4.69 5.81 7.46
C LEU A 81 -5.57 5.46 6.24
N PHE A 82 -5.82 4.19 5.99
CA PHE A 82 -6.65 3.74 4.88
C PHE A 82 -7.97 3.18 5.39
N TYR A 83 -9.00 3.37 4.56
CA TYR A 83 -10.29 2.73 4.77
C TYR A 83 -10.23 1.28 4.27
N GLN A 84 -11.11 0.42 4.78
CA GLN A 84 -11.10 -1.02 4.52
C GLN A 84 -11.02 -1.41 3.04
N PHE A 85 -11.60 -0.63 2.14
CA PHE A 85 -11.65 -0.95 0.71
C PHE A 85 -10.53 -0.28 -0.10
N ASN A 86 -9.81 0.66 0.48
CA ASN A 86 -8.79 1.42 -0.21
C ASN A 86 -7.41 1.10 0.33
N GLY A 87 -6.48 0.84 -0.58
CA GLY A 87 -5.06 0.77 -0.29
C GLY A 87 -4.32 1.97 -0.86
N PRO A 88 -3.04 2.12 -0.55
CA PRO A 88 -2.22 3.16 -1.16
C PRO A 88 -2.07 2.90 -2.67
N PRO A 89 -2.01 3.96 -3.51
CA PRO A 89 -1.67 3.82 -4.91
C PRO A 89 -0.30 3.17 -5.10
N ASN A 90 -0.16 2.28 -6.08
CA ASN A 90 1.09 1.55 -6.31
C ASN A 90 2.28 2.48 -6.58
N HIS A 91 2.06 3.58 -7.29
CA HIS A 91 3.11 4.50 -7.73
C HIS A 91 3.81 5.27 -6.62
N ILE A 92 3.17 5.45 -5.45
CA ILE A 92 3.81 6.11 -4.30
C ILE A 92 4.68 5.17 -3.47
N ILE A 93 4.63 3.88 -3.73
CA ILE A 93 5.25 2.85 -2.90
C ILE A 93 6.70 2.62 -3.32
N GLU A 94 7.62 2.81 -2.38
CA GLU A 94 9.02 2.41 -2.52
C GLU A 94 9.21 0.92 -2.21
N ARG A 95 8.57 0.46 -1.13
CA ARG A 95 8.57 -0.94 -0.72
C ARG A 95 7.42 -1.25 0.22
N MET A 96 7.10 -2.51 0.34
CA MET A 96 6.20 -3.05 1.37
C MET A 96 6.95 -4.04 2.25
N ASP A 97 6.91 -3.82 3.54
CA ASP A 97 7.47 -4.71 4.54
C ASP A 97 6.33 -5.52 5.17
N ILE A 98 6.34 -6.83 4.94
CA ILE A 98 5.30 -7.75 5.36
C ILE A 98 5.84 -8.61 6.49
N THR A 99 5.29 -8.47 7.67
CA THR A 99 5.63 -9.27 8.85
C THR A 99 4.49 -10.23 9.16
N SER A 100 4.78 -11.52 9.17
CA SER A 100 3.80 -12.56 9.48
C SER A 100 3.89 -12.98 10.95
N GLY A 101 2.74 -13.12 11.59
CA GLY A 101 2.63 -13.52 12.99
C GLY A 101 2.17 -12.39 13.92
N PRO A 102 1.90 -12.68 15.21
CA PRO A 102 1.48 -11.69 16.19
C PRO A 102 2.65 -10.75 16.48
N ASN A 103 2.56 -9.52 16.02
CA ASN A 103 3.63 -8.52 16.07
C ASN A 103 3.22 -7.20 16.75
N ALA A 104 2.11 -7.21 17.49
CA ALA A 104 1.65 -6.03 18.23
C ALA A 104 2.72 -5.45 19.16
N GLY A 105 3.54 -6.32 19.78
CA GLY A 105 4.65 -5.92 20.62
C GLY A 105 5.79 -5.22 19.87
N VAL A 106 5.96 -5.50 18.58
CA VAL A 106 6.99 -4.87 17.73
C VAL A 106 6.51 -3.54 17.17
N ASN A 107 5.26 -3.48 16.76
CA ASN A 107 4.68 -2.29 16.14
C ASN A 107 4.03 -1.32 17.14
N GLY A 108 3.95 -1.71 18.42
CA GLY A 108 3.35 -0.88 19.46
C GLY A 108 1.83 -0.72 19.35
N VAL A 109 1.21 -1.27 18.33
CA VAL A 109 -0.23 -1.16 18.06
C VAL A 109 -0.77 -2.53 17.65
N SER A 110 -1.86 -2.93 18.28
CA SER A 110 -2.63 -4.08 17.81
C SER A 110 -3.43 -3.66 16.58
N MET A 111 -3.07 -4.18 15.43
CA MET A 111 -3.87 -4.06 14.22
C MET A 111 -5.05 -5.03 14.34
N SER A 112 -6.13 -4.58 14.93
CA SER A 112 -7.36 -5.38 15.02
C SER A 112 -8.29 -5.03 13.87
N ASN A 113 -9.04 -6.01 13.41
CA ASN A 113 -10.08 -5.80 12.41
C ASN A 113 -11.23 -4.98 13.04
N ASN A 114 -11.19 -3.68 12.84
CA ASN A 114 -12.17 -2.78 13.41
C ASN A 114 -13.40 -2.71 12.48
N GLY A 115 -14.39 -3.55 12.72
CA GLY A 115 -15.75 -3.14 12.42
C GLY A 115 -16.47 -3.75 11.23
N THR A 116 -16.04 -4.81 10.58
CA THR A 116 -16.86 -5.40 9.51
C THR A 116 -17.59 -6.69 9.87
N ASN A 117 -17.18 -7.40 10.92
CA ASN A 117 -17.87 -8.64 11.35
C ASN A 117 -17.85 -8.87 12.86
N GLY A 118 -17.99 -7.83 13.68
CA GLY A 118 -18.36 -7.95 15.10
C GLY A 118 -17.36 -8.62 16.04
N GLY A 119 -16.14 -8.88 15.64
CA GLY A 119 -15.10 -9.48 16.46
C GLY A 119 -13.73 -8.87 16.24
N ALA A 120 -13.06 -8.45 17.31
CA ALA A 120 -11.65 -8.07 17.27
C ALA A 120 -10.81 -9.34 17.10
N THR A 121 -10.59 -9.77 15.86
CA THR A 121 -9.62 -10.82 15.58
C THR A 121 -8.23 -10.21 15.52
N PRO A 122 -7.24 -10.76 16.24
CA PRO A 122 -5.86 -10.31 16.14
C PRO A 122 -5.40 -10.40 14.67
N ALA A 123 -4.77 -9.36 14.16
CA ALA A 123 -4.20 -9.42 12.84
C ALA A 123 -3.11 -10.50 12.76
N PRO A 124 -3.11 -11.34 11.72
CA PRO A 124 -2.15 -12.43 11.57
C PRO A 124 -0.76 -11.95 11.16
N GLY A 125 -0.60 -10.67 10.99
CA GLY A 125 0.61 -9.98 10.59
C GLY A 125 0.36 -8.50 10.33
N THR A 126 1.37 -7.80 9.83
CA THR A 126 1.31 -6.38 9.43
C THR A 126 1.91 -6.18 8.06
N ILE A 127 1.36 -5.20 7.32
CA ILE A 127 1.92 -4.72 6.08
C ILE A 127 2.23 -3.24 6.27
N ASN A 128 3.51 -2.89 6.25
CA ASN A 128 3.94 -1.50 6.30
C ASN A 128 4.34 -1.05 4.90
N VAL A 129 3.63 -0.07 4.39
CA VAL A 129 3.93 0.56 3.11
C VAL A 129 4.86 1.73 3.35
N VAL A 130 6.03 1.69 2.74
CA VAL A 130 7.00 2.77 2.80
C VAL A 130 6.91 3.57 1.51
N THR A 131 6.67 4.87 1.63
CA THR A 131 6.50 5.76 0.49
C THR A 131 7.82 6.25 -0.06
N LYS A 132 7.83 6.54 -1.35
CA LYS A 132 8.96 7.14 -2.06
C LYS A 132 9.34 8.49 -1.46
N LYS A 133 10.64 8.71 -1.29
CA LYS A 133 11.25 9.97 -0.85
C LYS A 133 12.18 10.51 -1.92
N ALA A 134 12.60 11.77 -1.79
CA ALA A 134 13.60 12.33 -2.67
C ALA A 134 14.93 11.59 -2.50
N GLY A 135 15.46 11.04 -3.59
CA GLY A 135 16.79 10.47 -3.67
C GLY A 135 17.89 11.53 -3.83
N SER A 136 19.14 11.12 -3.92
CA SER A 136 20.27 12.01 -4.21
C SER A 136 20.20 12.61 -5.62
N THR A 137 19.67 11.87 -6.56
CA THR A 137 19.48 12.29 -7.95
C THR A 137 18.08 12.91 -8.11
N PRO A 138 17.98 14.10 -8.74
CA PRO A 138 16.68 14.66 -9.10
C PRO A 138 15.91 13.73 -10.05
N VAL A 139 14.60 13.63 -9.84
CA VAL A 139 13.70 12.87 -10.69
C VAL A 139 12.69 13.82 -11.33
N LEU A 140 12.47 13.66 -12.61
CA LEU A 140 11.38 14.24 -13.37
C LEU A 140 10.89 13.17 -14.33
N ASN A 141 9.81 12.50 -13.97
CA ASN A 141 9.23 11.40 -14.72
C ASN A 141 7.78 11.72 -15.07
N TYR A 142 7.43 11.50 -16.32
CA TYR A 142 6.06 11.53 -16.79
C TYR A 142 5.79 10.22 -17.53
N THR A 143 4.77 9.50 -17.12
CA THR A 143 4.41 8.21 -17.70
C THR A 143 2.96 8.24 -18.14
N GLN A 144 2.73 7.81 -19.38
CA GLN A 144 1.39 7.50 -19.89
C GLN A 144 1.26 6.00 -20.00
N THR A 145 0.14 5.48 -19.53
CA THR A 145 -0.17 4.05 -19.58
C THR A 145 -1.46 3.85 -20.35
N PHE A 146 -1.41 2.96 -21.32
CA PHE A 146 -2.58 2.48 -22.03
C PHE A 146 -2.69 0.99 -21.76
N SER A 147 -3.79 0.57 -21.20
CA SER A 147 -4.03 -0.86 -21.00
C SER A 147 -5.27 -1.30 -21.79
N GLY A 148 -5.43 -2.61 -21.96
CA GLY A 148 -6.63 -3.16 -22.61
C GLY A 148 -7.90 -2.65 -21.93
N ARG A 149 -9.03 -2.69 -22.66
CA ARG A 149 -10.34 -2.21 -22.20
C ARG A 149 -10.42 -0.70 -22.00
N SER A 150 -9.82 0.05 -22.92
CA SER A 150 -9.92 1.53 -22.94
C SER A 150 -9.44 2.21 -21.67
N SER A 151 -8.50 1.61 -20.94
CA SER A 151 -7.93 2.24 -19.75
C SER A 151 -6.76 3.13 -20.13
N PHE A 152 -6.79 4.35 -19.62
CA PHE A 152 -5.77 5.38 -19.79
C PHE A 152 -5.29 5.86 -18.42
N GLY A 153 -4.00 6.03 -18.27
CA GLY A 153 -3.39 6.56 -17.05
C GLY A 153 -2.28 7.56 -17.34
N GLU A 154 -2.18 8.55 -16.50
CA GLU A 154 -1.09 9.53 -16.47
C GLU A 154 -0.48 9.55 -15.07
N PHE A 155 0.83 9.56 -15.02
CA PHE A 155 1.58 9.62 -13.78
C PHE A 155 2.73 10.62 -13.92
N ILE A 156 2.87 11.50 -12.93
CA ILE A 156 3.97 12.43 -12.80
C ILE A 156 4.69 12.20 -11.48
N ASP A 157 6.02 12.20 -11.51
CA ASP A 157 6.88 12.04 -10.35
C ASP A 157 8.03 13.03 -10.42
N VAL A 158 8.06 13.95 -9.48
CA VAL A 158 9.07 15.00 -9.41
C VAL A 158 9.71 14.98 -8.04
N SER A 159 11.03 14.89 -8.01
CA SER A 159 11.76 14.97 -6.74
C SER A 159 13.09 15.70 -6.87
N ARG A 160 13.48 16.36 -5.78
CA ARG A 160 14.76 17.05 -5.67
C ARG A 160 15.21 17.15 -4.21
N ARG A 161 16.52 17.09 -4.01
CA ARG A 161 17.16 17.48 -2.74
C ARG A 161 17.88 18.80 -2.89
N THR A 162 17.81 19.61 -1.82
CA THR A 162 18.45 20.92 -1.71
C THR A 162 19.16 21.09 -0.38
N GLY A 163 19.95 22.14 -0.23
CA GLY A 163 20.80 22.40 0.92
C GLY A 163 22.25 22.03 0.64
N ALA A 164 23.17 22.52 1.47
CA ALA A 164 24.61 22.34 1.27
C ALA A 164 25.05 20.86 1.25
N ASN A 165 24.35 20.02 2.01
CA ASN A 165 24.59 18.58 2.10
C ASN A 165 23.39 17.76 1.59
N GLY A 166 22.47 18.38 0.83
CA GLY A 166 21.26 17.71 0.38
C GLY A 166 20.30 17.32 1.52
N GLU A 167 20.30 18.09 2.60
CA GLU A 167 19.53 17.80 3.81
C GLU A 167 18.02 17.87 3.59
N TRP A 168 17.54 18.74 2.70
CA TRP A 168 16.13 18.88 2.40
C TRP A 168 15.74 18.10 1.16
N GLY A 169 14.73 17.27 1.26
CA GLY A 169 14.16 16.51 0.15
C GLY A 169 12.69 16.81 -0.04
N VAL A 170 12.28 17.01 -1.30
CA VAL A 170 10.88 17.17 -1.70
C VAL A 170 10.58 16.18 -2.80
N ARG A 171 9.46 15.46 -2.69
CA ARG A 171 8.92 14.62 -3.77
C ARG A 171 7.43 14.85 -3.91
N VAL A 172 6.98 15.05 -5.14
CA VAL A 172 5.58 15.23 -5.48
C VAL A 172 5.22 14.21 -6.54
N MET A 173 4.16 13.47 -6.31
CA MET A 173 3.64 12.47 -7.23
C MET A 173 2.16 12.73 -7.47
N GLY A 174 1.76 12.67 -8.73
CA GLY A 174 0.37 12.82 -9.18
C GLY A 174 -0.01 11.70 -10.12
N GLU A 175 -1.24 11.20 -10.00
CA GLU A 175 -1.77 10.13 -10.84
C GLU A 175 -3.20 10.43 -11.22
N TYR A 176 -3.50 10.21 -12.48
CA TYR A 176 -4.85 10.15 -13.00
C TYR A 176 -5.03 8.85 -13.76
N MET A 177 -6.09 8.12 -13.46
CA MET A 177 -6.45 6.91 -14.20
C MET A 177 -7.95 6.92 -14.48
N ASP A 178 -8.29 6.55 -15.70
CA ASP A 178 -9.66 6.35 -16.16
C ASP A 178 -9.71 5.11 -17.04
N GLY A 179 -10.71 4.25 -16.83
CA GLY A 179 -10.85 3.07 -17.67
C GLY A 179 -11.87 2.08 -17.20
N ASP A 180 -12.12 1.12 -18.10
CA ASP A 180 -13.06 0.05 -17.86
C ASP A 180 -12.49 -1.02 -16.93
N LEU A 181 -13.27 -1.44 -15.96
CA LEU A 181 -12.97 -2.59 -15.13
C LEU A 181 -13.23 -3.92 -15.86
N ALA A 182 -12.74 -5.00 -15.27
CA ALA A 182 -13.04 -6.36 -15.74
C ALA A 182 -14.54 -6.69 -15.69
N LEU A 183 -15.29 -5.98 -14.87
CA LEU A 183 -16.75 -6.08 -14.81
C LEU A 183 -17.37 -5.35 -15.99
N ARG A 184 -18.33 -5.99 -16.64
CA ARG A 184 -19.02 -5.44 -17.82
C ARG A 184 -19.70 -4.11 -17.49
N HIS A 185 -19.38 -3.06 -18.23
CA HIS A 185 -19.89 -1.70 -18.06
C HIS A 185 -19.51 -1.00 -16.74
N ALA A 186 -18.53 -1.50 -16.01
CA ALA A 186 -18.01 -0.83 -14.85
C ALA A 186 -16.79 0.02 -15.23
N GLU A 187 -16.80 1.26 -14.80
CA GLU A 187 -15.75 2.25 -15.05
C GLU A 187 -15.10 2.64 -13.72
N LYS A 188 -13.81 2.87 -13.76
CA LYS A 188 -13.01 3.29 -12.60
C LYS A 188 -12.27 4.58 -12.95
N GLU A 189 -12.40 5.59 -12.12
CA GLU A 189 -11.61 6.82 -12.17
C GLU A 189 -10.82 6.96 -10.87
N GLU A 190 -9.52 7.19 -10.98
CA GLU A 190 -8.64 7.47 -9.82
C GLU A 190 -7.94 8.80 -10.02
N LYS A 191 -7.89 9.60 -8.95
CA LYS A 191 -7.13 10.84 -8.87
C LYS A 191 -6.34 10.84 -7.57
N ASN A 192 -5.03 10.77 -7.69
CA ASN A 192 -4.16 10.66 -6.54
C ASN A 192 -3.10 11.76 -6.59
N ILE A 193 -2.85 12.39 -5.46
CA ILE A 193 -1.71 13.28 -5.27
C ILE A 193 -1.04 12.94 -3.95
N PHE A 194 0.28 12.91 -3.95
CA PHE A 194 1.08 12.63 -2.76
C PHE A 194 2.31 13.55 -2.72
N ILE A 195 2.56 14.12 -1.56
CA ILE A 195 3.69 15.01 -1.32
C ILE A 195 4.47 14.47 -0.12
N ASN A 196 5.77 14.37 -0.27
CA ASN A 196 6.69 14.02 0.80
C ASN A 196 7.75 15.11 0.95
N LEU A 197 7.95 15.57 2.16
CA LEU A 197 9.01 16.50 2.57
C LEU A 197 9.84 15.82 3.65
N ASP A 198 11.13 15.67 3.42
CA ASP A 198 12.03 15.12 4.41
C ASP A 198 13.24 16.02 4.67
N ARG A 199 13.71 16.01 5.91
CA ARG A 199 14.96 16.64 6.31
C ARG A 199 15.86 15.61 6.97
N LYS A 200 17.07 15.50 6.44
CA LYS A 200 18.13 14.67 7.02
C LYS A 200 19.02 15.55 7.89
N GLY A 201 18.95 15.39 9.20
CA GLY A 201 19.91 15.97 10.13
C GLY A 201 21.07 14.98 10.41
N GLU A 202 22.05 15.41 11.21
CA GLU A 202 23.19 14.56 11.58
C GLU A 202 22.78 13.32 12.37
N THR A 203 21.82 13.46 13.27
CA THR A 203 21.36 12.40 14.16
C THR A 203 19.90 12.02 14.00
N SER A 204 19.14 12.76 13.19
CA SER A 204 17.70 12.55 13.02
C SER A 204 17.23 12.76 11.59
N VAL A 205 16.16 12.06 11.23
CA VAL A 205 15.44 12.27 9.98
C VAL A 205 14.01 12.66 10.32
N THR A 206 13.59 13.81 9.84
CA THR A 206 12.19 14.26 9.94
C THR A 206 11.52 14.03 8.61
N ASN A 207 10.32 13.45 8.61
CA ASN A 207 9.54 13.20 7.42
C ASN A 207 8.10 13.68 7.62
N ILE A 208 7.62 14.50 6.70
CA ILE A 208 6.24 14.97 6.65
C ILE A 208 5.68 14.57 5.30
N PHE A 209 4.49 13.99 5.30
CA PHE A 209 3.83 13.63 4.06
C PHE A 209 2.34 13.95 4.14
N ALA A 210 1.76 14.20 2.97
CA ALA A 210 0.35 14.41 2.78
C ALA A 210 -0.09 13.77 1.46
N GLY A 211 -1.32 13.31 1.40
CA GLY A 211 -1.88 12.73 0.20
C GLY A 211 -3.38 12.90 0.13
N SER A 212 -3.91 12.93 -1.09
CA SER A 212 -5.33 12.85 -1.39
C SER A 212 -5.54 11.77 -2.42
N PHE A 213 -6.41 10.82 -2.11
CA PHE A 213 -6.70 9.66 -2.96
C PHE A 213 -8.20 9.63 -3.20
N ASP A 214 -8.62 9.85 -4.44
CA ASP A 214 -10.03 9.79 -4.86
C ASP A 214 -10.20 8.62 -5.82
N LEU A 215 -11.05 7.69 -5.45
CA LEU A 215 -11.45 6.54 -6.26
C LEU A 215 -12.94 6.61 -6.50
N ARG A 216 -13.34 6.66 -7.76
CA ARG A 216 -14.73 6.60 -8.20
C ARG A 216 -14.96 5.37 -9.06
N VAL A 217 -16.00 4.65 -8.76
CA VAL A 217 -16.41 3.49 -9.53
C VAL A 217 -17.87 3.63 -9.93
N ASN A 218 -18.11 3.66 -11.24
CA ASN A 218 -19.44 3.67 -11.82
C ASN A 218 -19.87 2.25 -12.16
N LYS A 219 -21.12 1.90 -11.82
CA LYS A 219 -21.69 0.57 -12.08
C LYS A 219 -20.86 -0.59 -11.53
N GLY A 220 -20.23 -0.35 -10.38
CA GLY A 220 -19.44 -1.36 -9.67
C GLY A 220 -20.28 -2.54 -9.17
N GLN A 221 -19.60 -3.52 -8.65
CA GLN A 221 -20.21 -4.71 -8.07
C GLN A 221 -21.15 -4.33 -6.92
N ARG A 222 -22.41 -4.78 -6.99
CA ARG A 222 -23.36 -4.66 -5.88
C ARG A 222 -23.23 -5.89 -4.99
N TRP A 223 -23.23 -5.66 -3.69
CA TRP A 223 -23.33 -6.73 -2.71
C TRP A 223 -24.78 -7.16 -2.59
N PHE A 224 -25.04 -8.44 -2.76
CA PHE A 224 -26.33 -9.04 -2.44
C PHE A 224 -26.13 -9.92 -1.20
N THR A 225 -26.76 -9.56 -0.10
CA THR A 225 -26.92 -10.47 1.02
C THR A 225 -28.18 -11.31 0.77
N TYR A 226 -28.00 -12.58 0.52
CA TYR A 226 -29.10 -13.53 0.54
C TYR A 226 -29.43 -13.82 2.01
N GLY A 227 -30.49 -13.21 2.51
CA GLY A 227 -31.04 -13.57 3.81
C GLY A 227 -31.70 -14.94 3.71
N GLY A 228 -30.94 -15.98 3.99
CA GLY A 228 -31.52 -17.32 4.20
C GLY A 228 -32.48 -17.25 5.37
N ARG A 229 -33.77 -17.42 5.13
CA ARG A 229 -34.74 -17.71 6.14
C ARG A 229 -34.46 -19.15 6.57
N SER A 230 -33.93 -19.34 7.77
CA SER A 230 -33.93 -20.64 8.42
C SER A 230 -35.34 -20.87 8.92
N ASP A 231 -36.07 -21.76 8.25
CA ASP A 231 -37.27 -22.35 8.80
C ASP A 231 -36.89 -23.34 9.93
#